data_2f5faf167bd5c150f9d14d09b5221318
#
_entry.id   2f5faf167bd5c150f9d14d09b5221318
#
_cell.length_a   1.000
_cell.length_b   1.000
_cell.length_c   1.000
_cell.angle_alpha   90.00
_cell.angle_beta   90.00
_cell.angle_gamma   90.00
#
_symmetry.space_group_name_H-M   'P 1'
#
loop_
_entity.id
_entity.type
_entity.pdbx_description
1 polymer ?
#
loop_
_entity_poly.entity_id
_entity_poly.type
_entity_poly.pdbx_seq_one_letter_code
_entity_poly.pdbx_strand_id
1 'polypeptide(L)'
;MGKFSDLDMYLFGQGTHYDIYQKLGAHLEEQEGVKGVYFAVWAPHAESVSVIGSFNGWREDADVMTRLEPMGIYEVFIPGAREKDLYKFYIETPDGRRLYKADPFAACCELRPGTASVVADIDGYRWSDSRWMERRKKTENIQEQPMAIYEVHPGSWKRHPGREDDGFYSYRELAVSLTEYVKEMGYTHVELMGICEYPFDGSWGYQVTGYYAPTSRYGTPEDFMYFVDYLHRHNIGIILDWVPAHFPKDAHGLADFDGEALYEYADSRKGEHPDWGTKIFDYGKNEVKNFLIGSALLWVEHYHIDGLRVDAVASMLYLDYGKKDGEWVANQYGENKNLEAIEFFRHLNTLIRGRNPGVSMIAEESTAWPMVTGDAKDGGLSFSFKWNMGWMHDFLEYMKLDPYFRKDNHHKMTFAMSYNGSENYILVLSHDEVVHLKCSMLNKMPGLGRDKFDNLKVAYSFMMGHPGKKLLFMGQDIAQLREWSEERELDWFLLEQEEHRWVQETMKELLKIYNKYPCMYQDDNNFNGFEWINANDTEKSIYSFIRKSRTGRRNLLFVCNFTPVERKDYRVGVPLKRQYKLIFNSDDARFGGTGKERPLVYKAEKREWDGREYSIGYELPAYGVAVFAY
;
A
#
# COMPACT_ATOMS: atom_id res chain seq x y z
N MET A 1 6.45 -30.55 28.71
CA MET A 1 5.02 -30.66 28.35
C MET A 1 4.86 -29.84 27.08
N GLY A 2 4.23 -30.38 26.00
CA GLY A 2 4.10 -29.65 24.73
C GLY A 2 3.37 -28.33 24.89
N LYS A 3 3.69 -27.36 24.02
CA LYS A 3 3.12 -26.00 24.06
C LYS A 3 1.68 -25.95 23.52
N PHE A 4 1.27 -26.98 22.76
CA PHE A 4 -0.06 -27.08 22.16
C PHE A 4 -1.05 -27.80 23.08
N SER A 5 -2.17 -27.13 23.37
CA SER A 5 -3.34 -27.74 24.01
C SER A 5 -4.31 -28.34 22.99
N ASP A 6 -5.25 -29.17 23.46
CA ASP A 6 -6.34 -29.67 22.60
C ASP A 6 -7.17 -28.52 21.99
N LEU A 7 -7.29 -27.37 22.70
CA LEU A 7 -7.97 -26.20 22.20
C LEU A 7 -7.17 -25.55 21.06
N ASP A 8 -5.84 -25.43 21.17
CA ASP A 8 -5.00 -24.90 20.09
C ASP A 8 -5.13 -25.75 18.83
N MET A 9 -5.09 -27.08 18.97
CA MET A 9 -5.27 -28.02 17.86
C MET A 9 -6.65 -27.86 17.20
N TYR A 10 -7.70 -27.76 18.01
CA TYR A 10 -9.05 -27.55 17.52
C TYR A 10 -9.17 -26.22 16.77
N LEU A 11 -8.73 -25.12 17.35
CA LEU A 11 -8.81 -23.78 16.71
C LEU A 11 -7.98 -23.71 15.43
N PHE A 12 -6.81 -24.36 15.41
CA PHE A 12 -5.97 -24.43 14.21
C PHE A 12 -6.68 -25.17 13.07
N GLY A 13 -7.28 -26.32 13.36
CA GLY A 13 -8.07 -27.08 12.40
C GLY A 13 -9.37 -26.38 11.95
N GLN A 14 -9.87 -25.38 12.71
CA GLN A 14 -11.04 -24.58 12.34
C GLN A 14 -10.70 -23.30 11.57
N GLY A 15 -9.43 -22.94 11.42
CA GLY A 15 -9.04 -21.67 10.78
C GLY A 15 -9.25 -20.43 11.65
N THR A 16 -9.31 -20.61 12.97
CA THR A 16 -9.64 -19.55 13.94
C THR A 16 -8.60 -19.37 15.05
N HIS A 17 -7.43 -19.98 14.90
CA HIS A 17 -6.30 -19.74 15.81
C HIS A 17 -5.49 -18.53 15.36
N TYR A 18 -5.99 -17.33 15.59
CA TYR A 18 -5.43 -16.10 15.04
C TYR A 18 -4.04 -15.74 15.59
N ASP A 19 -3.71 -16.23 16.78
CA ASP A 19 -2.42 -16.01 17.45
C ASP A 19 -1.49 -17.24 17.31
N ILE A 20 -1.65 -18.05 16.26
CA ILE A 20 -0.90 -19.30 16.03
C ILE A 20 0.61 -19.06 15.95
N TYR A 21 1.05 -17.87 15.50
CA TYR A 21 2.45 -17.46 15.46
C TYR A 21 3.13 -17.39 16.83
N GLN A 22 2.36 -17.40 17.93
CA GLN A 22 2.90 -17.52 19.28
C GLN A 22 3.19 -18.99 19.67
N LYS A 23 2.81 -19.93 18.83
CA LYS A 23 2.97 -21.37 19.04
C LYS A 23 3.89 -22.00 17.99
N LEU A 24 3.63 -21.72 16.70
CA LEU A 24 4.49 -22.14 15.59
C LEU A 24 5.67 -21.17 15.45
N GLY A 25 6.79 -21.66 14.93
CA GLY A 25 8.03 -20.90 14.81
C GLY A 25 9.04 -21.21 15.91
N ALA A 26 9.97 -20.28 16.15
CA ALA A 26 11.02 -20.39 17.15
C ALA A 26 10.78 -19.40 18.29
N HIS A 27 10.75 -19.89 19.54
CA HIS A 27 10.44 -19.09 20.72
C HIS A 27 11.48 -19.29 21.81
N LEU A 28 12.05 -18.17 22.31
CA LEU A 28 12.94 -18.19 23.47
C LEU A 28 12.14 -18.60 24.71
N GLU A 29 12.56 -19.66 25.39
CA GLU A 29 11.88 -20.20 26.58
C GLU A 29 12.87 -20.67 27.63
N GLU A 30 12.34 -20.85 28.87
CA GLU A 30 13.03 -21.52 29.95
C GLU A 30 12.18 -22.70 30.40
N GLN A 31 12.68 -23.92 30.23
CA GLN A 31 12.02 -25.14 30.69
C GLN A 31 12.85 -25.78 31.83
N GLU A 32 12.22 -26.04 32.98
CA GLU A 32 12.84 -26.62 34.14
C GLU A 32 14.14 -25.92 34.60
N GLY A 33 14.21 -24.59 34.43
CA GLY A 33 15.39 -23.78 34.78
C GLY A 33 16.50 -23.77 33.72
N VAL A 34 16.27 -24.38 32.56
CA VAL A 34 17.21 -24.39 31.43
C VAL A 34 16.70 -23.48 30.32
N LYS A 35 17.51 -22.50 29.97
CA LYS A 35 17.20 -21.60 28.84
C LYS A 35 17.48 -22.30 27.51
N GLY A 36 16.62 -22.07 26.55
CA GLY A 36 16.72 -22.64 25.22
C GLY A 36 15.71 -22.02 24.27
N VAL A 37 15.48 -22.69 23.14
CA VAL A 37 14.50 -22.31 22.14
C VAL A 37 13.54 -23.47 21.89
N TYR A 38 12.26 -23.16 21.93
CA TYR A 38 11.21 -24.06 21.49
C TYR A 38 10.95 -23.82 20.00
N PHE A 39 10.93 -24.90 19.23
CA PHE A 39 10.64 -24.88 17.80
C PHE A 39 9.38 -25.70 17.52
N ALA A 40 8.51 -25.18 16.65
CA ALA A 40 7.35 -25.91 16.15
C ALA A 40 7.06 -25.58 14.70
N VAL A 41 6.66 -26.59 13.91
CA VAL A 41 6.34 -26.47 12.50
C VAL A 41 5.19 -27.38 12.10
N TRP A 42 4.36 -26.93 11.19
CA TRP A 42 3.29 -27.71 10.58
C TRP A 42 3.79 -28.39 9.31
N ALA A 43 3.85 -29.74 9.31
CA ALA A 43 4.35 -30.55 8.19
C ALA A 43 3.66 -31.94 8.19
N PRO A 44 2.33 -32.01 7.94
CA PRO A 44 1.54 -33.22 8.12
C PRO A 44 1.94 -34.39 7.21
N HIS A 45 2.55 -34.13 6.04
CA HIS A 45 2.96 -35.16 5.09
C HIS A 45 4.41 -35.62 5.29
N ALA A 46 5.17 -35.00 6.21
CA ALA A 46 6.54 -35.39 6.52
C ALA A 46 6.62 -36.75 7.20
N GLU A 47 7.63 -37.56 6.87
CA GLU A 47 8.00 -38.78 7.60
C GLU A 47 8.70 -38.41 8.90
N SER A 48 9.68 -37.48 8.84
CA SER A 48 10.38 -36.92 9.98
C SER A 48 10.76 -35.46 9.77
N VAL A 49 10.91 -34.75 10.88
CA VAL A 49 11.39 -33.35 10.86
C VAL A 49 12.47 -33.21 11.94
N SER A 50 13.55 -32.50 11.62
CA SER A 50 14.59 -32.07 12.58
C SER A 50 14.86 -30.58 12.47
N VAL A 51 15.32 -29.96 13.55
CA VAL A 51 15.84 -28.59 13.50
C VAL A 51 17.35 -28.64 13.34
N ILE A 52 17.85 -28.02 12.29
CA ILE A 52 19.30 -27.89 12.03
C ILE A 52 19.71 -26.43 12.14
N GLY A 53 20.87 -26.17 12.71
CA GLY A 53 21.28 -24.78 12.92
C GLY A 53 22.69 -24.61 13.46
N SER A 54 23.05 -23.36 13.74
CA SER A 54 24.36 -23.00 14.31
C SER A 54 24.66 -23.68 15.65
N PHE A 55 23.63 -23.94 16.44
CA PHE A 55 23.71 -24.56 17.76
C PHE A 55 24.05 -26.05 17.73
N ASN A 56 23.79 -26.77 16.64
CA ASN A 56 24.08 -28.20 16.51
C ASN A 56 25.03 -28.55 15.35
N GLY A 57 25.64 -27.53 14.73
CA GLY A 57 26.54 -27.69 13.59
C GLY A 57 25.85 -28.18 12.33
N TRP A 58 24.58 -27.85 12.14
CA TRP A 58 23.72 -28.19 10.98
C TRP A 58 23.54 -29.71 10.79
N ARG A 59 23.59 -30.48 11.87
CA ARG A 59 23.43 -31.93 11.81
C ARG A 59 21.96 -32.33 11.71
N GLU A 60 21.65 -33.11 10.70
CA GLU A 60 20.29 -33.56 10.35
C GLU A 60 19.68 -34.51 11.40
N ASP A 61 20.54 -35.23 12.15
CA ASP A 61 20.16 -36.26 13.13
C ASP A 61 20.19 -35.80 14.60
N ALA A 62 20.53 -34.53 14.85
CA ALA A 62 20.80 -34.06 16.21
C ALA A 62 19.54 -33.75 17.02
N ASP A 63 18.65 -32.94 16.45
CA ASP A 63 17.47 -32.41 17.14
C ASP A 63 16.20 -32.80 16.39
N VAL A 64 15.87 -34.11 16.44
CA VAL A 64 14.67 -34.67 15.83
C VAL A 64 13.43 -34.23 16.60
N MET A 65 12.43 -33.75 15.89
CA MET A 65 11.19 -33.23 16.46
C MET A 65 10.16 -34.34 16.76
N THR A 66 9.34 -34.10 17.76
CA THR A 66 8.21 -34.99 18.10
C THR A 66 6.96 -34.55 17.33
N ARG A 67 6.32 -35.51 16.65
CA ARG A 67 5.06 -35.27 15.95
C ARG A 67 3.87 -35.25 16.89
N LEU A 68 3.03 -34.25 16.78
CA LEU A 68 1.77 -34.08 17.50
C LEU A 68 0.59 -34.42 16.59
N GLU A 69 -0.17 -35.44 16.95
CA GLU A 69 -1.38 -35.83 16.22
C GLU A 69 -2.63 -35.12 16.79
N PRO A 70 -3.69 -34.90 15.98
CA PRO A 70 -3.83 -35.34 14.58
C PRO A 70 -3.36 -34.33 13.55
N MET A 71 -2.86 -33.15 13.93
CA MET A 71 -2.63 -32.03 13.01
C MET A 71 -1.30 -32.10 12.24
N GLY A 72 -0.40 -33.04 12.58
CA GLY A 72 0.91 -33.15 11.95
C GLY A 72 1.82 -31.95 12.24
N ILE A 73 1.72 -31.40 13.45
CA ILE A 73 2.66 -30.41 13.96
C ILE A 73 3.84 -31.16 14.56
N TYR A 74 5.04 -30.67 14.33
CA TYR A 74 6.27 -31.18 14.95
C TYR A 74 6.80 -30.15 15.92
N GLU A 75 7.29 -30.60 17.11
CA GLU A 75 7.85 -29.72 18.12
C GLU A 75 9.10 -30.28 18.77
N VAL A 76 10.02 -29.40 19.23
CA VAL A 76 11.18 -29.75 20.06
C VAL A 76 11.62 -28.53 20.86
N PHE A 77 12.10 -28.74 22.09
CA PHE A 77 12.84 -27.76 22.89
C PHE A 77 14.32 -28.07 22.81
N ILE A 78 15.16 -27.10 22.45
CA ILE A 78 16.61 -27.27 22.31
C ILE A 78 17.32 -26.44 23.37
N PRO A 79 17.86 -27.09 24.42
CA PRO A 79 18.61 -26.44 25.48
C PRO A 79 19.88 -25.77 24.93
N GLY A 80 20.14 -24.53 25.34
CA GLY A 80 21.34 -23.79 24.94
C GLY A 80 21.29 -23.12 23.56
N ALA A 81 20.28 -23.42 22.73
CA ALA A 81 19.96 -22.57 21.57
C ALA A 81 19.51 -21.18 22.06
N ARG A 82 19.82 -20.13 21.33
CA ARG A 82 19.68 -18.75 21.79
C ARG A 82 19.32 -17.77 20.67
N GLU A 83 19.01 -16.57 21.05
CA GLU A 83 18.82 -15.46 20.14
C GLU A 83 20.01 -15.30 19.17
N LYS A 84 19.69 -15.00 17.90
CA LYS A 84 20.61 -14.87 16.75
C LYS A 84 21.17 -16.18 16.21
N ASP A 85 20.81 -17.33 16.75
CA ASP A 85 21.13 -18.59 16.11
C ASP A 85 20.40 -18.72 14.77
N LEU A 86 21.13 -19.24 13.78
CA LEU A 86 20.60 -19.56 12.45
C LEU A 86 20.02 -20.98 12.47
N TYR A 87 18.87 -21.17 11.85
CA TYR A 87 18.25 -22.49 11.76
C TYR A 87 17.44 -22.72 10.49
N LYS A 88 17.17 -23.99 10.19
CA LYS A 88 16.21 -24.48 9.21
C LYS A 88 15.48 -25.71 9.73
N PHE A 89 14.35 -26.03 9.15
CA PHE A 89 13.75 -27.34 9.29
C PHE A 89 14.30 -28.28 8.20
N TYR A 90 14.84 -29.39 8.62
CA TYR A 90 15.19 -30.51 7.75
C TYR A 90 14.02 -31.48 7.74
N ILE A 91 13.45 -31.73 6.60
CA ILE A 91 12.24 -32.54 6.42
C ILE A 91 12.58 -33.73 5.53
N GLU A 92 12.32 -34.94 6.01
CA GLU A 92 12.32 -36.15 5.22
C GLU A 92 10.88 -36.50 4.81
N THR A 93 10.68 -36.72 3.52
CA THR A 93 9.38 -37.10 2.98
C THR A 93 9.24 -38.64 2.91
N PRO A 94 8.03 -39.21 2.89
CA PRO A 94 7.82 -40.66 2.79
C PRO A 94 8.44 -41.32 1.56
N ASP A 95 8.66 -40.52 0.47
CA ASP A 95 9.33 -41.00 -0.75
C ASP A 95 10.87 -40.80 -0.70
N GLY A 96 11.41 -40.39 0.44
CA GLY A 96 12.85 -40.27 0.71
C GLY A 96 13.51 -38.98 0.19
N ARG A 97 12.75 -37.97 -0.22
CA ARG A 97 13.32 -36.65 -0.53
C ARG A 97 13.73 -35.95 0.77
N ARG A 98 14.79 -35.11 0.66
CA ARG A 98 15.34 -34.31 1.74
C ARG A 98 15.15 -32.84 1.43
N LEU A 99 14.46 -32.13 2.30
CA LEU A 99 14.10 -30.73 2.11
C LEU A 99 14.71 -29.87 3.24
N TYR A 100 15.23 -28.69 2.88
CA TYR A 100 15.86 -27.74 3.83
C TYR A 100 15.04 -26.45 3.77
N LYS A 101 14.08 -26.32 4.68
CA LYS A 101 13.08 -25.25 4.65
C LYS A 101 13.36 -24.17 5.68
N ALA A 102 13.21 -22.92 5.28
CA ALA A 102 13.10 -21.81 6.23
C ALA A 102 11.80 -21.96 7.02
N ASP A 103 11.76 -21.39 8.21
CA ASP A 103 10.58 -21.40 9.05
C ASP A 103 9.51 -20.46 8.48
N PRO A 104 8.31 -20.93 8.16
CA PRO A 104 7.21 -20.10 7.68
C PRO A 104 6.79 -18.98 8.63
N PHE A 105 7.01 -19.19 9.94
CA PHE A 105 6.65 -18.26 11.01
C PHE A 105 7.88 -17.50 11.58
N ALA A 106 9.02 -17.55 10.91
CA ALA A 106 10.21 -16.86 11.36
C ALA A 106 9.96 -15.35 11.52
N ALA A 107 10.28 -14.83 12.69
CA ALA A 107 10.22 -13.39 12.95
C ALA A 107 11.43 -12.61 12.41
N CYS A 108 12.49 -13.32 12.03
CA CYS A 108 13.71 -12.75 11.44
C CYS A 108 14.34 -13.75 10.48
N CYS A 109 14.89 -13.24 9.39
CA CYS A 109 15.57 -14.04 8.37
C CYS A 109 17.03 -13.62 8.22
N GLU A 110 17.86 -14.57 7.77
CA GLU A 110 19.24 -14.31 7.40
C GLU A 110 19.31 -13.31 6.25
N LEU A 111 20.30 -12.42 6.28
CA LEU A 111 20.52 -11.48 5.16
C LEU A 111 20.89 -12.29 3.90
N ARG A 112 20.23 -11.93 2.79
CA ARG A 112 20.53 -12.54 1.49
C ARG A 112 22.03 -12.44 1.11
N PRO A 113 22.60 -13.42 0.44
CA PRO A 113 21.98 -14.60 -0.19
C PRO A 113 21.69 -15.76 0.78
N GLY A 114 21.88 -15.58 2.08
CA GLY A 114 21.50 -16.57 3.08
C GLY A 114 20.00 -16.85 3.06
N THR A 115 19.62 -18.07 3.46
CA THR A 115 18.23 -18.54 3.39
C THR A 115 17.77 -19.21 4.68
N ALA A 116 18.51 -19.03 5.76
CA ALA A 116 18.12 -19.52 7.06
C ALA A 116 17.15 -18.57 7.77
N SER A 117 16.40 -19.09 8.70
CA SER A 117 15.68 -18.33 9.70
C SER A 117 16.60 -17.97 10.85
N VAL A 118 16.29 -16.90 11.57
CA VAL A 118 17.07 -16.42 12.72
C VAL A 118 16.18 -16.42 13.95
N VAL A 119 16.65 -16.98 15.05
CA VAL A 119 15.96 -16.89 16.35
C VAL A 119 15.97 -15.43 16.81
N ALA A 120 14.81 -14.83 16.99
CA ALA A 120 14.67 -13.43 17.39
C ALA A 120 13.66 -13.28 18.53
N ASP A 121 13.98 -12.36 19.46
CA ASP A 121 13.02 -11.86 20.44
C ASP A 121 12.30 -10.64 19.83
N ILE A 122 11.01 -10.75 19.60
CA ILE A 122 10.19 -9.63 19.11
C ILE A 122 9.31 -9.01 20.21
N ASP A 123 9.26 -9.61 21.40
CA ASP A 123 8.42 -9.16 22.53
C ASP A 123 9.13 -8.13 23.42
N GLY A 124 10.46 -8.01 23.31
CA GLY A 124 11.30 -7.16 24.15
C GLY A 124 11.22 -5.65 23.88
N TYR A 125 10.65 -5.22 22.75
CA TYR A 125 10.62 -3.80 22.36
C TYR A 125 9.69 -2.96 23.25
N ARG A 126 10.15 -1.78 23.66
CA ARG A 126 9.36 -0.83 24.47
C ARG A 126 8.83 0.30 23.63
N TRP A 127 7.56 0.20 23.27
CA TRP A 127 6.86 1.19 22.46
C TRP A 127 6.68 2.53 23.18
N SER A 128 6.81 3.62 22.44
CA SER A 128 6.60 5.00 22.92
C SER A 128 5.44 5.71 22.20
N ASP A 129 4.69 5.00 21.38
CA ASP A 129 3.63 5.50 20.49
C ASP A 129 2.22 5.42 21.09
N SER A 130 2.08 5.21 22.39
CA SER A 130 0.78 5.01 23.08
C SER A 130 -0.27 6.07 22.73
N ARG A 131 0.16 7.35 22.57
CA ARG A 131 -0.73 8.44 22.16
C ARG A 131 -1.31 8.24 20.74
N TRP A 132 -0.50 7.71 19.82
CA TRP A 132 -0.93 7.38 18.47
C TRP A 132 -1.94 6.23 18.52
N MET A 133 -1.60 5.14 19.21
CA MET A 133 -2.44 3.95 19.33
C MET A 133 -3.80 4.24 19.98
N GLU A 134 -3.84 5.09 21.01
CA GLU A 134 -5.10 5.55 21.59
C GLU A 134 -5.95 6.37 20.62
N ARG A 135 -5.34 7.25 19.81
CA ARG A 135 -6.03 8.00 18.77
C ARG A 135 -6.58 7.08 17.70
N ARG A 136 -5.75 6.14 17.19
CA ARG A 136 -6.14 5.11 16.21
C ARG A 136 -7.37 4.35 16.68
N LYS A 137 -7.34 3.84 17.91
CA LYS A 137 -8.46 3.09 18.52
C LYS A 137 -9.76 3.88 18.63
N LYS A 138 -9.69 5.21 18.76
CA LYS A 138 -10.84 6.11 18.86
C LYS A 138 -11.38 6.57 17.49
N THR A 139 -10.73 6.21 16.40
CA THR A 139 -11.15 6.60 15.06
C THR A 139 -12.33 5.71 14.62
N GLU A 140 -13.54 6.25 14.67
CA GLU A 140 -14.76 5.52 14.30
C GLU A 140 -14.94 5.40 12.80
N ASN A 141 -14.59 6.45 12.04
CA ASN A 141 -14.76 6.50 10.59
C ASN A 141 -13.46 6.95 9.91
N ILE A 142 -12.71 5.97 9.44
CA ILE A 142 -11.41 6.20 8.80
C ILE A 142 -11.57 6.89 7.43
N GLN A 143 -12.70 6.68 6.74
CA GLN A 143 -13.00 7.29 5.45
C GLN A 143 -13.13 8.82 5.55
N GLU A 144 -13.40 9.35 6.74
CA GLU A 144 -13.53 10.78 7.00
C GLU A 144 -12.22 11.45 7.43
N GLN A 145 -11.14 10.68 7.59
CA GLN A 145 -9.83 11.21 7.97
C GLN A 145 -9.01 11.61 6.73
N PRO A 146 -8.11 12.59 6.87
CA PRO A 146 -7.18 12.90 5.81
C PRO A 146 -6.22 11.73 5.59
N MET A 147 -6.04 11.35 4.33
CA MET A 147 -5.10 10.30 3.93
C MET A 147 -4.43 10.73 2.62
N ALA A 148 -3.22 11.24 2.75
CA ALA A 148 -2.29 11.53 1.66
C ALA A 148 -1.06 10.64 1.88
N ILE A 149 -0.88 9.69 0.98
CA ILE A 149 0.07 8.58 1.11
C ILE A 149 1.30 8.86 0.26
N TYR A 150 2.47 8.68 0.84
CA TYR A 150 3.74 8.63 0.14
C TYR A 150 4.19 7.18 0.05
N GLU A 151 4.08 6.58 -1.13
CA GLU A 151 4.50 5.20 -1.39
C GLU A 151 6.00 5.14 -1.56
N VAL A 152 6.68 4.24 -0.86
CA VAL A 152 8.15 4.18 -0.76
C VAL A 152 8.66 2.77 -0.89
N HIS A 153 9.66 2.58 -1.75
CA HIS A 153 10.56 1.43 -1.72
C HIS A 153 11.83 1.83 -0.95
N PRO A 154 12.04 1.33 0.28
CA PRO A 154 13.11 1.80 1.18
C PRO A 154 14.50 1.72 0.57
N GLY A 155 14.83 0.61 -0.13
CA GLY A 155 16.14 0.38 -0.71
C GLY A 155 16.53 1.28 -1.88
N SER A 156 15.59 2.06 -2.42
CA SER A 156 15.84 2.98 -3.54
C SER A 156 15.34 4.41 -3.29
N TRP A 157 14.96 4.74 -2.05
CA TRP A 157 14.62 6.10 -1.69
C TRP A 157 15.86 6.98 -1.52
N LYS A 158 16.78 6.55 -0.64
CA LYS A 158 18.13 7.11 -0.46
C LYS A 158 19.12 6.02 -0.17
N ARG A 159 20.39 6.23 -0.57
CA ARG A 159 21.50 5.33 -0.31
C ARG A 159 22.71 6.09 0.22
N HIS A 160 23.59 5.38 0.92
CA HIS A 160 24.89 5.91 1.30
C HIS A 160 25.82 5.95 0.10
N PRO A 161 26.36 7.12 -0.30
CA PRO A 161 27.24 7.21 -1.46
C PRO A 161 28.56 6.50 -1.20
N GLY A 162 29.04 5.77 -2.21
CA GLY A 162 30.38 5.19 -2.21
C GLY A 162 30.60 3.97 -1.32
N ARG A 163 29.55 3.34 -0.78
CA ARG A 163 29.66 2.05 -0.09
C ARG A 163 29.77 0.91 -1.09
N GLU A 164 30.62 -0.09 -0.77
CA GLU A 164 30.80 -1.31 -1.59
C GLU A 164 29.63 -2.30 -1.45
N ASP A 165 28.89 -2.22 -0.32
CA ASP A 165 27.64 -2.93 -0.14
C ASP A 165 26.50 -2.21 -0.87
N ASP A 166 25.24 -2.69 -0.72
CA ASP A 166 24.06 -2.07 -1.37
C ASP A 166 23.87 -0.59 -1.01
N GLY A 167 24.54 -0.12 0.04
CA GLY A 167 24.45 1.26 0.53
C GLY A 167 23.09 1.63 1.08
N PHE A 168 22.25 0.68 1.44
CA PHE A 168 20.93 0.94 1.99
C PHE A 168 20.98 1.71 3.30
N TYR A 169 19.99 2.59 3.49
CA TYR A 169 19.71 3.12 4.81
C TYR A 169 19.13 2.02 5.71
N SER A 170 19.59 1.98 6.96
CA SER A 170 18.95 1.14 7.98
C SER A 170 17.55 1.64 8.33
N TYR A 171 16.72 0.80 8.92
CA TYR A 171 15.41 1.22 9.45
C TYR A 171 15.50 2.44 10.37
N ARG A 172 16.57 2.54 11.18
CA ARG A 172 16.78 3.69 12.07
C ARG A 172 17.13 4.98 11.33
N GLU A 173 17.93 4.90 10.28
CA GLU A 173 18.26 6.05 9.42
C GLU A 173 17.06 6.50 8.59
N LEU A 174 16.33 5.53 8.03
CA LEU A 174 15.07 5.78 7.32
C LEU A 174 14.03 6.45 8.23
N ALA A 175 13.91 5.99 9.50
CA ALA A 175 12.98 6.58 10.45
C ALA A 175 13.15 8.09 10.57
N VAL A 176 14.39 8.58 10.69
CA VAL A 176 14.68 9.99 10.81
C VAL A 176 14.48 10.71 9.48
N SER A 177 15.19 10.28 8.45
CA SER A 177 15.28 10.98 7.17
C SER A 177 13.93 11.03 6.42
N LEU A 178 13.21 9.90 6.39
CA LEU A 178 11.91 9.80 5.73
C LEU A 178 10.84 10.60 6.50
N THR A 179 10.85 10.54 7.83
CA THR A 179 9.90 11.30 8.65
C THR A 179 10.07 12.81 8.45
N GLU A 180 11.30 13.32 8.41
CA GLU A 180 11.57 14.72 8.14
C GLU A 180 10.98 15.14 6.79
N TYR A 181 11.25 14.36 5.74
CA TYR A 181 10.76 14.64 4.40
C TYR A 181 9.22 14.63 4.32
N VAL A 182 8.56 13.55 4.76
CA VAL A 182 7.10 13.43 4.63
C VAL A 182 6.35 14.45 5.47
N LYS A 183 6.91 14.86 6.64
CA LYS A 183 6.36 15.94 7.46
C LYS A 183 6.50 17.29 6.79
N GLU A 184 7.67 17.58 6.23
CA GLU A 184 7.91 18.83 5.52
C GLU A 184 6.97 18.98 4.33
N MET A 185 6.77 17.89 3.57
CA MET A 185 5.86 17.86 2.44
C MET A 185 4.38 17.93 2.86
N GLY A 186 4.02 17.39 4.02
CA GLY A 186 2.65 17.37 4.53
C GLY A 186 1.88 16.08 4.22
N TYR A 187 2.56 14.98 3.86
CA TYR A 187 1.95 13.65 3.80
C TYR A 187 1.48 13.19 5.17
N THR A 188 0.45 12.37 5.21
CA THR A 188 -0.13 11.84 6.45
C THR A 188 0.28 10.41 6.73
N HIS A 189 0.58 9.66 5.69
CA HIS A 189 0.95 8.25 5.74
C HIS A 189 2.12 7.95 4.82
N VAL A 190 2.87 6.92 5.19
CA VAL A 190 3.86 6.27 4.33
C VAL A 190 3.32 4.87 4.00
N GLU A 191 3.38 4.47 2.74
CA GLU A 191 3.12 3.08 2.32
C GLU A 191 4.45 2.44 1.91
N LEU A 192 4.78 1.32 2.55
CA LEU A 192 6.07 0.67 2.41
C LEU A 192 5.97 -0.57 1.53
N MET A 193 6.68 -0.58 0.42
CA MET A 193 6.89 -1.75 -0.44
C MET A 193 8.05 -2.60 0.10
N GLY A 194 8.00 -3.92 -0.13
CA GLY A 194 9.12 -4.82 0.09
C GLY A 194 9.61 -4.90 1.54
N ILE A 195 8.68 -4.96 2.51
CA ILE A 195 9.01 -5.11 3.93
C ILE A 195 8.96 -6.56 4.40
N CYS A 196 8.00 -7.37 3.97
CA CYS A 196 8.06 -8.81 4.21
C CYS A 196 9.31 -9.38 3.53
N GLU A 197 10.04 -10.33 4.19
CA GLU A 197 11.31 -10.85 3.65
C GLU A 197 11.13 -11.55 2.30
N TYR A 198 12.04 -11.28 1.38
CA TYR A 198 12.05 -11.82 0.01
C TYR A 198 13.48 -12.02 -0.51
N PRO A 199 13.74 -13.04 -1.39
CA PRO A 199 15.08 -13.38 -1.81
C PRO A 199 15.61 -12.54 -2.97
N PHE A 200 14.75 -12.08 -3.88
CA PHE A 200 15.12 -11.48 -5.16
C PHE A 200 14.74 -9.99 -5.22
N ASP A 201 15.74 -9.11 -5.26
CA ASP A 201 15.56 -7.65 -5.25
C ASP A 201 14.69 -7.16 -6.40
N GLY A 202 14.86 -7.71 -7.61
CA GLY A 202 14.05 -7.36 -8.78
C GLY A 202 12.57 -7.73 -8.69
N SER A 203 12.15 -8.43 -7.63
CA SER A 203 10.74 -8.63 -7.32
C SER A 203 10.11 -7.47 -6.55
N TRP A 204 10.90 -6.48 -6.12
CA TRP A 204 10.46 -5.33 -5.32
C TRP A 204 9.76 -5.69 -4.01
N GLY A 205 9.88 -6.95 -3.57
CA GLY A 205 9.22 -7.49 -2.39
C GLY A 205 7.92 -8.25 -2.68
N TYR A 206 7.54 -8.44 -3.96
CA TYR A 206 6.32 -9.19 -4.30
C TYR A 206 6.51 -10.72 -4.36
N GLN A 207 7.74 -11.22 -4.24
CA GLN A 207 8.03 -12.66 -4.11
C GLN A 207 8.43 -13.00 -2.67
N VAL A 208 7.46 -12.93 -1.77
CA VAL A 208 7.64 -13.08 -0.32
C VAL A 208 7.97 -14.52 0.06
N THR A 209 9.02 -14.69 0.89
CA THR A 209 9.38 -15.96 1.53
C THR A 209 9.24 -15.94 3.05
N GLY A 210 9.24 -14.74 3.67
CA GLY A 210 9.09 -14.56 5.11
C GLY A 210 7.91 -13.64 5.47
N TYR A 211 6.73 -14.20 5.65
CA TYR A 211 5.48 -13.45 5.89
C TYR A 211 5.39 -12.81 7.27
N TYR A 212 6.24 -13.24 8.21
CA TYR A 212 6.25 -12.80 9.60
C TYR A 212 7.51 -11.99 9.97
N ALA A 213 8.44 -11.84 9.02
CA ALA A 213 9.71 -11.16 9.24
C ALA A 213 9.80 -9.87 8.42
N PRO A 214 10.14 -8.72 9.04
CA PRO A 214 10.62 -7.57 8.28
C PRO A 214 11.95 -7.93 7.62
N THR A 215 12.13 -7.48 6.38
CA THR A 215 13.33 -7.83 5.62
C THR A 215 14.61 -7.41 6.34
N SER A 216 15.56 -8.32 6.40
CA SER A 216 16.87 -8.11 7.03
C SER A 216 17.79 -7.12 6.28
N ARG A 217 17.39 -6.69 5.07
CA ARG A 217 18.13 -5.71 4.26
C ARG A 217 18.40 -4.40 4.98
N TYR A 218 17.49 -3.98 5.85
CA TYR A 218 17.54 -2.67 6.49
C TYR A 218 17.76 -2.74 8.00
N GLY A 219 17.93 -3.93 8.56
CA GLY A 219 18.18 -4.14 9.99
C GLY A 219 17.36 -5.27 10.62
N THR A 220 17.24 -5.21 11.92
CA THR A 220 16.55 -6.22 12.74
C THR A 220 15.04 -5.92 12.88
N PRO A 221 14.24 -6.89 13.35
CA PRO A 221 12.85 -6.64 13.75
C PRO A 221 12.70 -5.48 14.75
N GLU A 222 13.60 -5.37 15.73
CA GLU A 222 13.62 -4.26 16.69
C GLU A 222 13.87 -2.91 16.01
N ASP A 223 14.76 -2.86 15.00
CA ASP A 223 15.01 -1.64 14.23
C ASP A 223 13.78 -1.22 13.42
N PHE A 224 13.02 -2.19 12.91
CA PHE A 224 11.74 -1.91 12.25
C PHE A 224 10.68 -1.40 13.23
N MET A 225 10.58 -1.97 14.43
CA MET A 225 9.71 -1.45 15.50
C MET A 225 10.09 -0.01 15.86
N TYR A 226 11.39 0.29 15.96
CA TYR A 226 11.86 1.66 16.17
C TYR A 226 11.42 2.60 15.03
N PHE A 227 11.49 2.14 13.79
CA PHE A 227 11.03 2.91 12.62
C PHE A 227 9.55 3.27 12.76
N VAL A 228 8.69 2.30 13.04
CA VAL A 228 7.24 2.50 13.24
C VAL A 228 6.98 3.46 14.40
N ASP A 229 7.57 3.20 15.57
CA ASP A 229 7.43 4.02 16.77
C ASP A 229 7.85 5.47 16.50
N TYR A 230 8.93 5.67 15.74
CA TYR A 230 9.43 7.01 15.40
C TYR A 230 8.43 7.79 14.53
N LEU A 231 7.86 7.17 13.49
CA LEU A 231 6.87 7.80 12.62
C LEU A 231 5.60 8.15 13.41
N HIS A 232 5.11 7.24 14.24
CA HIS A 232 3.93 7.45 15.10
C HIS A 232 4.10 8.64 16.04
N ARG A 233 5.25 8.77 16.69
CA ARG A 233 5.58 9.95 17.53
C ARG A 233 5.56 11.26 16.76
N HIS A 234 5.76 11.22 15.45
CA HIS A 234 5.70 12.37 14.56
C HIS A 234 4.35 12.53 13.84
N ASN A 235 3.33 11.73 14.21
CA ASN A 235 1.99 11.75 13.65
C ASN A 235 1.91 11.34 12.17
N ILE A 236 2.75 10.40 11.75
CA ILE A 236 2.71 9.77 10.43
C ILE A 236 2.24 8.32 10.60
N GLY A 237 1.19 7.94 9.86
CA GLY A 237 0.70 6.56 9.80
C GLY A 237 1.51 5.72 8.83
N ILE A 238 1.47 4.40 9.00
CA ILE A 238 2.24 3.46 8.20
C ILE A 238 1.30 2.41 7.61
N ILE A 239 1.37 2.26 6.29
CA ILE A 239 0.69 1.21 5.52
C ILE A 239 1.77 0.26 5.04
N LEU A 240 1.51 -1.04 5.14
CA LEU A 240 2.39 -2.07 4.62
C LEU A 240 1.79 -2.67 3.35
N ASP A 241 2.60 -2.80 2.32
CA ASP A 241 2.25 -3.59 1.15
C ASP A 241 2.37 -5.08 1.49
N TRP A 242 1.25 -5.81 1.49
CA TRP A 242 1.12 -7.19 1.93
C TRP A 242 0.61 -8.07 0.81
N VAL A 243 1.29 -9.19 0.56
CA VAL A 243 1.12 -10.02 -0.64
C VAL A 243 0.53 -11.40 -0.29
N PRO A 244 -0.77 -11.54 0.00
CA PRO A 244 -1.39 -12.83 0.30
C PRO A 244 -1.83 -13.59 -0.96
N ALA A 245 -1.59 -13.04 -2.15
CA ALA A 245 -2.05 -13.61 -3.41
C ALA A 245 -1.21 -14.83 -3.83
N HIS A 246 0.10 -14.76 -3.65
CA HIS A 246 1.02 -15.75 -4.17
C HIS A 246 2.37 -15.73 -3.45
N PHE A 247 3.21 -16.73 -3.74
CA PHE A 247 4.57 -16.85 -3.23
C PHE A 247 5.51 -17.53 -4.26
N PRO A 248 6.83 -17.30 -4.21
CA PRO A 248 7.78 -17.85 -5.16
C PRO A 248 8.02 -19.35 -4.94
N LYS A 249 8.64 -19.99 -5.95
CA LYS A 249 8.98 -21.41 -5.95
C LYS A 249 10.38 -21.73 -5.39
N ASP A 250 10.98 -20.79 -4.65
CA ASP A 250 12.30 -20.97 -4.03
C ASP A 250 12.29 -22.20 -3.12
N ALA A 251 13.33 -23.04 -3.26
CA ALA A 251 13.39 -24.35 -2.59
C ALA A 251 13.34 -24.27 -1.06
N HIS A 252 13.83 -23.16 -0.47
CA HIS A 252 13.77 -22.93 0.98
C HIS A 252 12.44 -22.35 1.46
N GLY A 253 11.59 -21.86 0.54
CA GLY A 253 10.32 -21.20 0.84
C GLY A 253 9.15 -22.17 1.01
N LEU A 254 7.93 -21.64 0.81
CA LEU A 254 6.68 -22.34 1.10
C LEU A 254 6.30 -23.40 0.06
N ALA A 255 6.78 -23.29 -1.18
CA ALA A 255 6.39 -24.21 -2.26
C ALA A 255 6.74 -25.67 -1.92
N ASP A 256 5.77 -26.56 -2.06
CA ASP A 256 5.90 -28.00 -1.75
C ASP A 256 6.59 -28.23 -0.39
N PHE A 257 6.12 -27.52 0.65
CA PHE A 257 6.85 -27.32 1.91
C PHE A 257 7.28 -28.61 2.61
N ASP A 258 6.41 -29.58 2.70
CA ASP A 258 6.69 -30.89 3.32
C ASP A 258 6.73 -32.03 2.30
N GLY A 259 6.95 -31.66 1.02
CA GLY A 259 7.01 -32.60 -0.10
C GLY A 259 5.74 -32.68 -0.93
N GLU A 260 4.67 -32.08 -0.44
CA GLU A 260 3.40 -31.97 -1.16
C GLU A 260 2.92 -30.50 -1.17
N ALA A 261 1.83 -30.22 -1.89
CA ALA A 261 1.19 -28.90 -1.93
C ALA A 261 0.56 -28.61 -0.56
N LEU A 262 1.32 -28.00 0.36
CA LEU A 262 0.88 -27.70 1.72
C LEU A 262 0.18 -26.35 1.82
N TYR A 263 0.84 -25.28 1.41
CA TYR A 263 0.30 -23.92 1.46
C TYR A 263 -0.46 -23.53 0.19
N GLU A 264 -0.15 -24.16 -0.93
CA GLU A 264 -0.76 -23.94 -2.24
C GLU A 264 -1.87 -24.91 -2.56
N TYR A 265 -2.68 -24.57 -3.57
CA TYR A 265 -3.60 -25.53 -4.18
C TYR A 265 -2.84 -26.66 -4.90
N ALA A 266 -3.27 -27.89 -4.72
CA ALA A 266 -2.63 -29.06 -5.34
C ALA A 266 -2.84 -29.14 -6.86
N ASP A 267 -4.00 -28.68 -7.38
CA ASP A 267 -4.25 -28.58 -8.83
C ASP A 267 -3.55 -27.33 -9.38
N SER A 268 -2.55 -27.51 -10.25
CA SER A 268 -1.76 -26.41 -10.83
C SER A 268 -2.62 -25.40 -11.61
N ARG A 269 -3.74 -25.81 -12.16
CA ARG A 269 -4.70 -24.92 -12.83
C ARG A 269 -5.33 -23.91 -11.86
N LYS A 270 -5.37 -24.21 -10.56
CA LYS A 270 -5.83 -23.35 -9.49
C LYS A 270 -4.66 -22.77 -8.69
N GLY A 271 -3.58 -23.52 -8.55
CA GLY A 271 -2.44 -23.28 -7.66
C GLY A 271 -1.26 -22.53 -8.27
N GLU A 272 -1.31 -22.09 -9.53
CA GLU A 272 -0.19 -21.38 -10.16
C GLU A 272 -0.63 -20.15 -10.95
N HIS A 273 0.20 -19.09 -10.92
CA HIS A 273 0.15 -17.97 -11.84
C HIS A 273 1.21 -18.18 -12.93
N PRO A 274 0.83 -18.54 -14.17
CA PRO A 274 1.79 -18.83 -15.24
C PRO A 274 2.68 -17.63 -15.59
N ASP A 275 2.09 -16.42 -15.63
CA ASP A 275 2.80 -15.19 -16.02
C ASP A 275 3.82 -14.74 -14.97
N TRP A 276 3.58 -15.01 -13.68
CA TRP A 276 4.46 -14.63 -12.57
C TRP A 276 5.39 -15.75 -12.12
N GLY A 277 5.12 -17.00 -12.56
CA GLY A 277 5.88 -18.18 -12.15
C GLY A 277 5.73 -18.54 -10.67
N THR A 278 4.67 -18.09 -10.01
CA THR A 278 4.44 -18.23 -8.57
C THR A 278 3.36 -19.24 -8.25
N LYS A 279 3.32 -19.72 -6.99
CA LYS A 279 2.25 -20.54 -6.42
C LYS A 279 1.16 -19.66 -5.83
N ILE A 280 -0.09 -20.16 -5.80
CA ILE A 280 -1.27 -19.49 -5.22
C ILE A 280 -1.63 -20.22 -3.93
N PHE A 281 -1.85 -19.46 -2.84
CA PHE A 281 -2.30 -20.00 -1.56
C PHE A 281 -3.64 -20.73 -1.68
N ASP A 282 -3.77 -21.85 -0.95
CA ASP A 282 -5.03 -22.58 -0.82
C ASP A 282 -5.91 -21.93 0.27
N TYR A 283 -6.72 -20.97 -0.14
CA TYR A 283 -7.64 -20.27 0.78
C TYR A 283 -8.76 -21.16 1.33
N GLY A 284 -8.91 -22.38 0.81
CA GLY A 284 -9.84 -23.39 1.32
C GLY A 284 -9.32 -24.13 2.55
N LYS A 285 -7.98 -24.21 2.72
CA LYS A 285 -7.38 -24.85 3.90
C LYS A 285 -7.44 -23.94 5.13
N ASN A 286 -7.97 -24.46 6.23
CA ASN A 286 -8.09 -23.71 7.47
C ASN A 286 -6.73 -23.31 8.06
N GLU A 287 -5.74 -24.16 7.94
CA GLU A 287 -4.36 -23.94 8.41
C GLU A 287 -3.70 -22.81 7.61
N VAL A 288 -3.95 -22.71 6.31
CA VAL A 288 -3.46 -21.62 5.46
C VAL A 288 -4.17 -20.30 5.80
N LYS A 289 -5.48 -20.32 6.10
CA LYS A 289 -6.18 -19.14 6.63
C LYS A 289 -5.56 -18.67 7.94
N ASN A 290 -5.26 -19.56 8.89
CA ASN A 290 -4.56 -19.20 10.12
C ASN A 290 -3.21 -18.55 9.84
N PHE A 291 -2.44 -19.09 8.89
CA PHE A 291 -1.15 -18.54 8.49
C PHE A 291 -1.29 -17.10 7.97
N LEU A 292 -2.19 -16.86 7.01
CA LEU A 292 -2.36 -15.53 6.43
C LEU A 292 -2.99 -14.54 7.41
N ILE A 293 -4.03 -14.93 8.14
CA ILE A 293 -4.68 -14.06 9.15
C ILE A 293 -3.71 -13.74 10.28
N GLY A 294 -2.95 -14.73 10.77
CA GLY A 294 -1.93 -14.55 11.80
C GLY A 294 -0.85 -13.56 11.35
N SER A 295 -0.38 -13.65 10.09
CA SER A 295 0.56 -12.68 9.52
C SER A 295 -0.02 -11.26 9.53
N ALA A 296 -1.24 -11.07 9.02
CA ALA A 296 -1.89 -9.76 9.00
C ALA A 296 -2.02 -9.16 10.42
N LEU A 297 -2.41 -9.99 11.40
CA LEU A 297 -2.54 -9.57 12.80
C LEU A 297 -1.19 -9.24 13.44
N LEU A 298 -0.14 -10.02 13.17
CA LEU A 298 1.21 -9.72 13.64
C LEU A 298 1.63 -8.30 13.19
N TRP A 299 1.47 -7.98 11.92
CA TRP A 299 1.82 -6.65 11.41
C TRP A 299 1.01 -5.54 12.09
N VAL A 300 -0.29 -5.74 12.27
CA VAL A 300 -1.19 -4.73 12.84
C VAL A 300 -1.05 -4.60 14.37
N GLU A 301 -0.96 -5.72 15.10
CA GLU A 301 -1.04 -5.75 16.57
C GLU A 301 0.33 -5.72 17.22
N HIS A 302 1.33 -6.38 16.63
CA HIS A 302 2.67 -6.48 17.20
C HIS A 302 3.61 -5.40 16.65
N TYR A 303 3.59 -5.15 15.32
CA TYR A 303 4.37 -4.09 14.68
C TYR A 303 3.64 -2.74 14.59
N HIS A 304 2.42 -2.63 15.11
CA HIS A 304 1.59 -1.41 15.16
C HIS A 304 1.27 -0.79 13.79
N ILE A 305 1.34 -1.53 12.69
CA ILE A 305 1.02 -1.04 11.35
C ILE A 305 -0.43 -0.54 11.28
N ASP A 306 -0.68 0.61 10.63
CA ASP A 306 -1.98 1.30 10.56
C ASP A 306 -2.84 0.87 9.38
N GLY A 307 -2.28 0.17 8.43
CA GLY A 307 -3.01 -0.35 7.28
C GLY A 307 -2.24 -1.39 6.49
N LEU A 308 -2.97 -2.27 5.83
CA LEU A 308 -2.42 -3.23 4.87
C LEU A 308 -2.98 -2.91 3.48
N ARG A 309 -2.10 -2.61 2.54
CA ARG A 309 -2.43 -2.62 1.11
C ARG A 309 -2.28 -4.06 0.64
N VAL A 310 -3.38 -4.64 0.23
CA VAL A 310 -3.45 -6.03 -0.22
C VAL A 310 -3.21 -6.08 -1.71
N ASP A 311 -2.08 -6.66 -2.09
CA ASP A 311 -1.62 -6.79 -3.47
C ASP A 311 -2.50 -7.76 -4.27
N ALA A 312 -2.72 -7.43 -5.55
CA ALA A 312 -3.29 -8.31 -6.57
C ALA A 312 -4.63 -8.99 -6.16
N VAL A 313 -5.53 -8.28 -5.49
CA VAL A 313 -6.81 -8.82 -5.03
C VAL A 313 -7.62 -9.46 -6.16
N ALA A 314 -7.61 -8.87 -7.36
CA ALA A 314 -8.28 -9.45 -8.53
C ALA A 314 -7.78 -10.87 -8.85
N SER A 315 -6.48 -11.13 -8.72
CA SER A 315 -5.89 -12.45 -8.97
C SER A 315 -6.35 -13.53 -7.98
N MET A 316 -6.77 -13.10 -6.79
CA MET A 316 -7.33 -14.00 -5.77
C MET A 316 -8.82 -14.27 -6.00
N LEU A 317 -9.57 -13.25 -6.47
CA LEU A 317 -11.02 -13.35 -6.66
C LEU A 317 -11.44 -14.14 -7.89
N TYR A 318 -10.59 -14.18 -8.93
CA TYR A 318 -10.90 -14.81 -10.21
C TYR A 318 -10.01 -16.03 -10.48
N LEU A 319 -10.62 -17.21 -10.65
CA LEU A 319 -9.93 -18.48 -10.94
C LEU A 319 -9.24 -18.50 -12.31
N ASP A 320 -9.72 -17.68 -13.25
CA ASP A 320 -9.22 -17.54 -14.61
C ASP A 320 -8.26 -16.34 -14.79
N TYR A 321 -7.89 -15.64 -13.71
CA TYR A 321 -7.00 -14.48 -13.80
C TYR A 321 -5.64 -14.84 -14.43
N GLY A 322 -5.30 -14.16 -15.54
CA GLY A 322 -4.05 -14.42 -16.28
C GLY A 322 -3.97 -15.80 -16.96
N LYS A 323 -5.08 -16.53 -17.09
CA LYS A 323 -5.13 -17.89 -17.65
C LYS A 323 -5.95 -17.94 -18.92
N LYS A 324 -5.59 -18.88 -19.82
CA LYS A 324 -6.32 -19.14 -21.05
C LYS A 324 -7.45 -20.16 -20.83
N ASP A 325 -8.33 -20.25 -21.81
CA ASP A 325 -9.37 -21.30 -21.82
C ASP A 325 -8.75 -22.69 -21.67
N GLY A 326 -9.26 -23.46 -20.71
CA GLY A 326 -8.76 -24.80 -20.36
C GLY A 326 -7.58 -24.84 -19.37
N GLU A 327 -7.00 -23.70 -19.01
CA GLU A 327 -5.90 -23.59 -18.04
C GLU A 327 -6.39 -23.26 -16.61
N TRP A 328 -7.69 -23.20 -16.39
CA TRP A 328 -8.30 -22.93 -15.09
C TRP A 328 -9.48 -23.87 -14.80
N VAL A 329 -9.92 -23.91 -13.54
CA VAL A 329 -11.01 -24.78 -13.07
C VAL A 329 -12.12 -23.91 -12.49
N ALA A 330 -13.33 -24.09 -12.99
CA ALA A 330 -14.51 -23.41 -12.47
C ALA A 330 -14.84 -23.84 -11.03
N ASN A 331 -15.50 -22.95 -10.28
CA ASN A 331 -16.04 -23.27 -8.98
C ASN A 331 -17.23 -24.25 -9.07
N GLN A 332 -17.77 -24.65 -7.92
CA GLN A 332 -18.88 -25.62 -7.83
C GLN A 332 -20.17 -25.19 -8.57
N TYR A 333 -20.29 -23.92 -8.94
CA TYR A 333 -21.43 -23.38 -9.69
C TYR A 333 -21.13 -23.20 -11.19
N GLY A 334 -19.92 -23.57 -11.64
CA GLY A 334 -19.47 -23.38 -13.02
C GLY A 334 -18.99 -21.96 -13.33
N GLU A 335 -18.73 -21.13 -12.32
CA GLU A 335 -18.28 -19.74 -12.46
C GLU A 335 -16.77 -19.63 -12.23
N ASN A 336 -16.21 -18.47 -12.64
CA ASN A 336 -14.79 -18.16 -12.46
C ASN A 336 -14.44 -17.50 -11.10
N LYS A 337 -15.42 -17.32 -10.21
CA LYS A 337 -15.19 -16.72 -8.88
C LYS A 337 -14.52 -17.71 -7.93
N ASN A 338 -13.47 -17.29 -7.24
CA ASN A 338 -12.84 -18.05 -6.17
C ASN A 338 -13.61 -17.82 -4.85
N LEU A 339 -14.55 -18.72 -4.55
CA LEU A 339 -15.42 -18.61 -3.38
C LEU A 339 -14.64 -18.66 -2.06
N GLU A 340 -13.54 -19.39 -2.02
CA GLU A 340 -12.68 -19.55 -0.85
C GLU A 340 -11.93 -18.25 -0.55
N ALA A 341 -11.42 -17.56 -1.58
CA ALA A 341 -10.78 -16.26 -1.42
C ALA A 341 -11.79 -15.16 -1.02
N ILE A 342 -13.02 -15.20 -1.54
CA ILE A 342 -14.10 -14.28 -1.14
C ILE A 342 -14.40 -14.44 0.36
N GLU A 343 -14.54 -15.68 0.84
CA GLU A 343 -14.77 -15.97 2.25
C GLU A 343 -13.59 -15.52 3.11
N PHE A 344 -12.35 -15.80 2.66
CA PHE A 344 -11.12 -15.37 3.32
C PHE A 344 -11.08 -13.84 3.52
N PHE A 345 -11.37 -13.04 2.48
CA PHE A 345 -11.39 -11.58 2.62
C PHE A 345 -12.47 -11.09 3.57
N ARG A 346 -13.67 -11.66 3.50
CA ARG A 346 -14.75 -11.31 4.43
C ARG A 346 -14.36 -11.59 5.88
N HIS A 347 -13.75 -12.74 6.11
CA HIS A 347 -13.27 -13.15 7.43
C HIS A 347 -12.15 -12.21 7.91
N LEU A 348 -11.06 -12.06 7.13
CA LEU A 348 -9.92 -11.22 7.47
C LEU A 348 -10.33 -9.77 7.76
N ASN A 349 -11.05 -9.14 6.83
CA ASN A 349 -11.38 -7.72 6.94
C ASN A 349 -12.35 -7.45 8.10
N THR A 350 -13.32 -8.34 8.34
CA THR A 350 -14.23 -8.22 9.47
C THR A 350 -13.49 -8.37 10.80
N LEU A 351 -12.56 -9.32 10.87
CA LEU A 351 -11.75 -9.57 12.06
C LEU A 351 -10.82 -8.39 12.37
N ILE A 352 -10.07 -7.89 11.38
CA ILE A 352 -9.16 -6.75 11.56
C ILE A 352 -9.95 -5.51 12.01
N ARG A 353 -11.05 -5.17 11.34
CA ARG A 353 -11.90 -4.03 11.73
C ARG A 353 -12.49 -4.16 13.12
N GLY A 354 -12.87 -5.39 13.52
CA GLY A 354 -13.45 -5.66 14.83
C GLY A 354 -12.43 -5.60 15.97
N ARG A 355 -11.24 -6.17 15.78
CA ARG A 355 -10.18 -6.20 16.80
C ARG A 355 -9.37 -4.89 16.85
N ASN A 356 -9.20 -4.23 15.69
CA ASN A 356 -8.27 -3.13 15.49
C ASN A 356 -8.96 -1.90 14.85
N PRO A 357 -9.86 -1.20 15.59
CA PRO A 357 -10.48 0.02 15.10
C PRO A 357 -9.44 1.04 14.62
N GLY A 358 -9.72 1.68 13.49
CA GLY A 358 -8.84 2.68 12.88
C GLY A 358 -7.73 2.11 11.98
N VAL A 359 -7.63 0.79 11.82
CA VAL A 359 -6.75 0.15 10.84
C VAL A 359 -7.43 0.09 9.46
N SER A 360 -6.67 0.38 8.41
CA SER A 360 -7.13 0.37 7.02
C SER A 360 -6.81 -0.94 6.33
N MET A 361 -7.80 -1.58 5.70
CA MET A 361 -7.59 -2.64 4.73
C MET A 361 -7.83 -2.04 3.33
N ILE A 362 -6.82 -2.03 2.48
CA ILE A 362 -6.81 -1.35 1.19
C ILE A 362 -6.66 -2.39 0.08
N ALA A 363 -7.60 -2.45 -0.85
CA ALA A 363 -7.54 -3.39 -1.95
C ALA A 363 -6.88 -2.77 -3.19
N GLU A 364 -5.85 -3.43 -3.71
CA GLU A 364 -5.48 -3.25 -5.11
C GLU A 364 -6.33 -4.20 -5.95
N GLU A 365 -7.42 -3.67 -6.48
CA GLU A 365 -8.38 -4.42 -7.30
C GLU A 365 -8.73 -3.59 -8.54
N SER A 366 -8.31 -4.08 -9.71
CA SER A 366 -8.38 -3.35 -10.99
C SER A 366 -9.61 -3.68 -11.83
N THR A 367 -10.45 -4.63 -11.40
CA THR A 367 -11.62 -5.08 -12.15
C THR A 367 -12.91 -4.35 -11.73
N ALA A 368 -14.01 -4.73 -12.35
CA ALA A 368 -15.35 -4.26 -11.98
C ALA A 368 -16.00 -5.09 -10.85
N TRP A 369 -15.21 -5.74 -9.98
CA TRP A 369 -15.77 -6.47 -8.84
C TRP A 369 -16.57 -5.53 -7.95
N PRO A 370 -17.84 -5.85 -7.65
CA PRO A 370 -18.71 -4.94 -6.90
C PRO A 370 -18.47 -5.03 -5.39
N MET A 371 -18.76 -3.92 -4.69
CA MET A 371 -18.80 -3.86 -3.23
C MET A 371 -17.50 -4.33 -2.54
N VAL A 372 -16.34 -4.00 -3.13
CA VAL A 372 -15.04 -4.28 -2.49
C VAL A 372 -14.97 -3.64 -1.10
N THR A 373 -15.44 -2.39 -0.99
CA THR A 373 -15.49 -1.65 0.28
C THR A 373 -16.84 -1.76 1.00
N GLY A 374 -17.80 -2.48 0.44
CA GLY A 374 -19.09 -2.77 1.06
C GLY A 374 -18.99 -3.76 2.22
N ASP A 375 -19.89 -3.68 3.19
CA ASP A 375 -19.88 -4.59 4.34
C ASP A 375 -20.13 -6.06 3.92
N ALA A 376 -19.44 -6.98 4.58
CA ALA A 376 -19.57 -8.43 4.33
C ALA A 376 -21.00 -8.94 4.57
N LYS A 377 -21.72 -8.39 5.56
CA LYS A 377 -23.13 -8.71 5.83
C LYS A 377 -24.07 -8.39 4.67
N ASP A 378 -23.69 -7.42 3.83
CA ASP A 378 -24.44 -6.98 2.65
C ASP A 378 -23.90 -7.61 1.35
N GLY A 379 -22.96 -8.54 1.47
CA GLY A 379 -22.35 -9.28 0.35
C GLY A 379 -21.03 -8.70 -0.16
N GLY A 380 -20.53 -7.62 0.45
CA GLY A 380 -19.25 -7.01 0.12
C GLY A 380 -18.03 -7.77 0.69
N LEU A 381 -16.84 -7.20 0.49
CA LEU A 381 -15.56 -7.76 0.96
C LEU A 381 -15.03 -7.07 2.23
N SER A 382 -15.66 -5.99 2.68
CA SER A 382 -15.30 -5.20 3.89
C SER A 382 -13.90 -4.56 3.88
N PHE A 383 -13.30 -4.29 2.72
CA PHE A 383 -12.14 -3.42 2.66
C PHE A 383 -12.50 -1.99 3.10
N SER A 384 -11.53 -1.27 3.64
CA SER A 384 -11.71 0.14 4.00
C SER A 384 -11.68 1.05 2.77
N PHE A 385 -10.78 0.74 1.84
CA PHE A 385 -10.55 1.48 0.61
C PHE A 385 -10.23 0.56 -0.56
N LYS A 386 -10.39 1.10 -1.76
CA LYS A 386 -9.97 0.48 -3.03
C LYS A 386 -9.16 1.48 -3.83
N TRP A 387 -8.06 1.05 -4.46
CA TRP A 387 -7.33 1.84 -5.45
C TRP A 387 -8.22 2.13 -6.65
N ASN A 388 -8.29 3.39 -7.09
CA ASN A 388 -9.06 3.77 -8.28
C ASN A 388 -8.21 3.66 -9.55
N MET A 389 -8.02 2.44 -10.02
CA MET A 389 -7.25 2.16 -11.24
C MET A 389 -7.94 2.73 -12.50
N GLY A 390 -9.28 2.75 -12.53
CA GLY A 390 -10.05 3.33 -13.62
C GLY A 390 -9.79 4.83 -13.77
N TRP A 391 -9.86 5.58 -12.67
CA TRP A 391 -9.49 7.00 -12.67
C TRP A 391 -8.04 7.20 -13.11
N MET A 392 -7.13 6.41 -12.61
CA MET A 392 -5.70 6.51 -12.93
C MET A 392 -5.46 6.35 -14.43
N HIS A 393 -6.05 5.33 -15.08
CA HIS A 393 -5.92 5.12 -16.51
C HIS A 393 -6.48 6.30 -17.32
N ASP A 394 -7.73 6.72 -17.08
CA ASP A 394 -8.37 7.82 -17.79
C ASP A 394 -7.60 9.13 -17.61
N PHE A 395 -7.16 9.41 -16.37
CA PHE A 395 -6.38 10.59 -16.05
C PHE A 395 -5.04 10.62 -16.77
N LEU A 396 -4.28 9.53 -16.76
CA LEU A 396 -2.97 9.46 -17.42
C LEU A 396 -3.11 9.45 -18.94
N GLU A 397 -4.10 8.79 -19.49
CA GLU A 397 -4.39 8.86 -20.94
C GLU A 397 -4.68 10.28 -21.38
N TYR A 398 -5.51 11.02 -20.62
CA TYR A 398 -5.79 12.43 -20.91
C TYR A 398 -4.53 13.30 -20.80
N MET A 399 -3.75 13.12 -19.74
CA MET A 399 -2.57 13.95 -19.49
C MET A 399 -1.45 13.75 -20.52
N LYS A 400 -1.33 12.55 -21.12
CA LYS A 400 -0.38 12.25 -22.22
C LYS A 400 -0.73 12.95 -23.53
N LEU A 401 -1.98 13.37 -23.72
CA LEU A 401 -2.41 14.01 -24.96
C LEU A 401 -1.78 15.40 -25.14
N ASP A 402 -1.40 15.71 -26.38
CA ASP A 402 -1.16 17.10 -26.74
C ASP A 402 -2.40 17.93 -26.39
N PRO A 403 -2.24 19.12 -25.77
CA PRO A 403 -3.37 19.96 -25.35
C PRO A 403 -4.41 20.25 -26.42
N TYR A 404 -4.01 20.24 -27.70
CA TYR A 404 -4.92 20.42 -28.84
C TYR A 404 -6.00 19.33 -28.91
N PHE A 405 -5.66 18.07 -28.54
CA PHE A 405 -6.59 16.94 -28.60
C PHE A 405 -7.36 16.72 -27.29
N ARG A 406 -7.06 17.46 -26.23
CA ARG A 406 -7.72 17.31 -24.92
C ARG A 406 -9.22 17.61 -24.97
N LYS A 407 -9.64 18.54 -25.80
CA LYS A 407 -11.06 18.89 -26.00
C LYS A 407 -11.92 17.69 -26.44
N ASP A 408 -11.38 16.84 -27.30
CA ASP A 408 -12.09 15.67 -27.84
C ASP A 408 -12.11 14.49 -26.84
N ASN A 409 -11.26 14.55 -25.79
CA ASN A 409 -11.11 13.57 -24.73
C ASN A 409 -11.55 14.10 -23.35
N HIS A 410 -12.27 15.19 -23.30
CA HIS A 410 -12.66 15.90 -22.09
C HIS A 410 -13.37 15.00 -21.06
N HIS A 411 -14.18 14.04 -21.54
CA HIS A 411 -14.93 13.10 -20.72
C HIS A 411 -14.04 12.21 -19.84
N LYS A 412 -12.79 11.91 -20.20
CA LYS A 412 -11.86 11.10 -19.40
C LYS A 412 -11.63 11.69 -18.00
N MET A 413 -11.63 13.02 -17.88
CA MET A 413 -11.43 13.71 -16.61
C MET A 413 -12.70 13.78 -15.74
N THR A 414 -13.87 13.54 -16.32
CA THR A 414 -15.17 13.66 -15.63
C THR A 414 -15.82 12.30 -15.38
N PHE A 415 -15.42 11.26 -16.11
CA PHE A 415 -16.06 9.94 -16.08
C PHE A 415 -16.01 9.28 -14.70
N ALA A 416 -14.90 9.41 -13.98
CA ALA A 416 -14.74 8.83 -12.65
C ALA A 416 -15.83 9.26 -11.67
N MET A 417 -16.39 10.47 -11.83
CA MET A 417 -17.49 10.93 -10.99
C MET A 417 -18.81 10.16 -11.20
N SER A 418 -18.96 9.45 -12.32
CA SER A 418 -20.15 8.62 -12.58
C SER A 418 -20.25 7.40 -11.66
N TYR A 419 -19.12 6.91 -11.16
CA TYR A 419 -19.03 5.75 -10.27
C TYR A 419 -18.39 6.05 -8.90
N ASN A 420 -18.03 7.31 -8.64
CA ASN A 420 -17.32 7.71 -7.41
C ASN A 420 -18.03 7.28 -6.10
N GLY A 421 -19.35 7.15 -6.12
CA GLY A 421 -20.13 6.72 -4.96
C GLY A 421 -20.20 5.20 -4.75
N SER A 422 -19.62 4.38 -5.64
CA SER A 422 -19.70 2.93 -5.56
C SER A 422 -18.75 2.32 -4.53
N GLU A 423 -17.60 2.96 -4.29
CA GLU A 423 -16.54 2.48 -3.40
C GLU A 423 -15.88 3.65 -2.65
N ASN A 424 -15.11 3.34 -1.62
CA ASN A 424 -14.22 4.29 -0.96
C ASN A 424 -12.87 4.30 -1.69
N TYR A 425 -12.65 5.27 -2.55
CA TYR A 425 -11.50 5.28 -3.43
C TYR A 425 -10.27 6.00 -2.87
N ILE A 426 -9.08 5.45 -3.22
CA ILE A 426 -7.80 6.15 -3.20
C ILE A 426 -7.40 6.43 -4.65
N LEU A 427 -7.15 7.69 -4.99
CA LEU A 427 -6.58 8.08 -6.27
C LEU A 427 -5.09 7.78 -6.23
N VAL A 428 -4.64 6.90 -7.12
CA VAL A 428 -3.28 6.37 -7.08
C VAL A 428 -2.48 6.78 -8.30
N LEU A 429 -1.26 7.23 -8.06
CA LEU A 429 -0.17 7.31 -9.03
C LEU A 429 0.98 6.51 -8.42
N SER A 430 0.89 5.18 -8.51
CA SER A 430 1.76 4.21 -7.84
C SER A 430 3.07 3.97 -8.58
N HIS A 431 3.91 3.12 -8.00
CA HIS A 431 5.17 2.65 -8.60
C HIS A 431 4.97 2.03 -9.99
N ASP A 432 3.87 1.29 -10.21
CA ASP A 432 3.57 0.62 -11.48
C ASP A 432 3.49 1.57 -12.68
N GLU A 433 3.18 2.84 -12.44
CA GLU A 433 3.02 3.81 -13.51
C GLU A 433 4.34 4.45 -13.97
N VAL A 434 5.45 4.18 -13.29
CA VAL A 434 6.76 4.81 -13.58
C VAL A 434 7.87 3.81 -13.84
N VAL A 435 7.51 2.61 -14.32
CA VAL A 435 8.41 1.49 -14.65
C VAL A 435 8.06 0.88 -16.00
N HIS A 436 8.88 -0.04 -16.49
CA HIS A 436 8.62 -0.89 -17.65
C HIS A 436 8.25 -0.12 -18.93
N LEU A 437 9.03 0.91 -19.26
CA LEU A 437 8.86 1.77 -20.46
C LEU A 437 7.57 2.61 -20.44
N LYS A 438 6.95 2.80 -19.29
CA LYS A 438 5.79 3.68 -19.12
C LYS A 438 6.18 5.16 -18.97
N CYS A 439 7.45 5.50 -18.89
CA CYS A 439 8.05 6.80 -18.59
C CYS A 439 7.83 7.28 -17.15
N SER A 440 8.70 8.19 -16.67
CA SER A 440 8.44 8.92 -15.43
C SER A 440 7.20 9.81 -15.57
N MET A 441 6.61 10.24 -14.44
CA MET A 441 5.41 11.06 -14.47
C MET A 441 5.62 12.37 -15.26
N LEU A 442 6.78 13.01 -15.08
CA LEU A 442 7.14 14.19 -15.87
C LEU A 442 7.25 13.89 -17.36
N ASN A 443 7.84 12.75 -17.72
CA ASN A 443 8.03 12.41 -19.14
C ASN A 443 6.77 11.89 -19.84
N LYS A 444 5.71 11.58 -19.09
CA LYS A 444 4.35 11.38 -19.67
C LYS A 444 3.72 12.70 -20.15
N MET A 445 4.15 13.84 -19.59
CA MET A 445 3.58 15.12 -19.94
C MET A 445 4.03 15.56 -21.34
N PRO A 446 3.10 16.07 -22.18
CA PRO A 446 3.43 16.60 -23.51
C PRO A 446 4.17 17.93 -23.43
N GLY A 447 4.73 18.35 -24.57
CA GLY A 447 5.48 19.59 -24.68
C GLY A 447 6.98 19.40 -24.42
N LEU A 448 7.70 20.51 -24.36
CA LEU A 448 9.15 20.57 -24.15
C LEU A 448 9.48 21.51 -22.98
N GLY A 449 10.59 21.21 -22.29
CA GLY A 449 11.10 22.08 -21.22
C GLY A 449 10.02 22.38 -20.19
N ARG A 450 9.76 23.66 -19.97
CA ARG A 450 8.82 24.18 -18.97
C ARG A 450 7.38 23.66 -19.12
N ASP A 451 6.90 23.42 -20.34
CA ASP A 451 5.53 22.95 -20.57
C ASP A 451 5.24 21.63 -19.85
N LYS A 452 6.23 20.73 -19.77
CA LYS A 452 6.09 19.46 -19.02
C LYS A 452 5.84 19.70 -17.53
N PHE A 453 6.59 20.61 -16.92
CA PHE A 453 6.43 20.95 -15.50
C PHE A 453 5.10 21.64 -15.23
N ASP A 454 4.68 22.56 -16.11
CA ASP A 454 3.40 23.24 -15.99
C ASP A 454 2.22 22.25 -16.17
N ASN A 455 2.30 21.31 -17.11
CA ASN A 455 1.35 20.21 -17.23
C ASN A 455 1.31 19.34 -15.97
N LEU A 456 2.44 18.98 -15.41
CA LEU A 456 2.52 18.15 -14.20
C LEU A 456 1.90 18.87 -12.99
N LYS A 457 2.14 20.17 -12.84
CA LYS A 457 1.55 20.97 -11.76
C LYS A 457 0.03 21.04 -11.84
N VAL A 458 -0.53 21.24 -13.06
CA VAL A 458 -1.99 21.25 -13.24
C VAL A 458 -2.58 19.86 -13.00
N ALA A 459 -1.89 18.78 -13.42
CA ALA A 459 -2.29 17.42 -13.16
C ALA A 459 -2.42 17.13 -11.66
N TYR A 460 -1.37 17.42 -10.89
CA TYR A 460 -1.38 17.22 -9.44
C TYR A 460 -2.42 18.11 -8.73
N SER A 461 -2.56 19.34 -9.16
CA SER A 461 -3.57 20.25 -8.57
C SER A 461 -5.00 19.73 -8.79
N PHE A 462 -5.30 19.18 -9.96
CA PHE A 462 -6.59 18.56 -10.24
C PHE A 462 -6.78 17.29 -9.42
N MET A 463 -5.79 16.38 -9.39
CA MET A 463 -5.83 15.17 -8.56
C MET A 463 -6.11 15.50 -7.10
N MET A 464 -5.42 16.51 -6.54
CA MET A 464 -5.62 16.90 -5.16
C MET A 464 -7.02 17.46 -4.89
N GLY A 465 -7.61 18.17 -5.86
CA GLY A 465 -8.98 18.67 -5.78
C GLY A 465 -10.06 17.62 -5.98
N HIS A 466 -9.79 16.56 -6.77
CA HIS A 466 -10.76 15.51 -7.07
C HIS A 466 -11.10 14.68 -5.82
N PRO A 467 -12.35 14.20 -5.64
CA PRO A 467 -12.71 13.29 -4.54
C PRO A 467 -11.86 12.01 -4.52
N GLY A 468 -11.62 11.50 -3.32
CA GLY A 468 -10.81 10.31 -3.04
C GLY A 468 -9.56 10.64 -2.22
N LYS A 469 -9.02 9.64 -1.49
CA LYS A 469 -7.72 9.75 -0.82
C LYS A 469 -6.62 9.83 -1.87
N LYS A 470 -5.39 10.14 -1.48
CA LYS A 470 -4.30 10.44 -2.40
C LYS A 470 -3.11 9.52 -2.18
N LEU A 471 -2.54 9.01 -3.25
CA LEU A 471 -1.27 8.28 -3.21
C LEU A 471 -0.36 8.77 -4.34
N LEU A 472 0.87 9.13 -3.99
CA LEU A 472 1.96 9.37 -4.92
C LEU A 472 3.14 8.46 -4.56
N PHE A 473 3.70 7.81 -5.57
CA PHE A 473 4.97 7.10 -5.43
C PHE A 473 6.14 8.08 -5.30
N MET A 474 7.12 7.71 -4.51
CA MET A 474 8.35 8.49 -4.27
C MET A 474 8.99 9.00 -5.57
N GLY A 475 9.51 10.22 -5.53
CA GLY A 475 10.14 10.87 -6.69
C GLY A 475 9.16 11.59 -7.63
N GLN A 476 7.88 11.28 -7.59
CA GLN A 476 6.90 12.00 -8.43
C GLN A 476 6.74 13.45 -7.99
N ASP A 477 6.80 13.71 -6.70
CA ASP A 477 6.70 15.05 -6.10
C ASP A 477 7.94 15.93 -6.31
N ILE A 478 9.05 15.37 -6.77
CA ILE A 478 10.24 16.10 -7.23
C ILE A 478 10.39 16.06 -8.76
N ALA A 479 9.35 15.60 -9.46
CA ALA A 479 9.34 15.46 -10.93
C ALA A 479 10.52 14.62 -11.47
N GLN A 480 10.79 13.46 -10.88
CA GLN A 480 11.83 12.53 -11.31
C GLN A 480 11.87 12.39 -12.83
N LEU A 481 13.06 12.50 -13.44
CA LEU A 481 13.23 12.43 -14.90
C LEU A 481 13.22 11.01 -15.43
N ARG A 482 13.93 10.11 -14.74
CA ARG A 482 14.04 8.70 -15.12
C ARG A 482 12.87 7.90 -14.57
N GLU A 483 12.57 6.78 -15.21
CA GLU A 483 11.76 5.74 -14.59
C GLU A 483 12.42 5.27 -13.28
N TRP A 484 11.59 4.81 -12.36
CA TRP A 484 12.09 4.21 -11.13
C TRP A 484 12.82 2.88 -11.42
N SER A 485 13.80 2.58 -10.59
CA SER A 485 14.48 1.29 -10.52
C SER A 485 14.90 1.05 -9.07
N GLU A 486 14.74 -0.18 -8.61
CA GLU A 486 15.19 -0.65 -7.30
C GLU A 486 16.71 -0.62 -7.14
N GLU A 487 17.45 -0.61 -8.24
CA GLU A 487 18.92 -0.67 -8.25
C GLU A 487 19.61 0.64 -7.84
N ARG A 488 18.86 1.76 -7.77
CA ARG A 488 19.44 3.08 -7.51
C ARG A 488 18.51 3.96 -6.68
N GLU A 489 19.08 4.94 -5.98
CA GLU A 489 18.29 5.95 -5.28
C GLU A 489 17.61 6.93 -6.23
N LEU A 490 16.66 7.70 -5.69
CA LEU A 490 16.06 8.83 -6.39
C LEU A 490 17.11 9.89 -6.76
N ASP A 491 16.84 10.63 -7.83
CA ASP A 491 17.72 11.69 -8.33
C ASP A 491 17.57 12.98 -7.49
N TRP A 492 17.90 12.92 -6.20
CA TRP A 492 17.75 14.05 -5.27
C TRP A 492 18.46 15.33 -5.72
N PHE A 493 19.52 15.22 -6.54
CA PHE A 493 20.22 16.36 -7.15
C PHE A 493 19.32 17.20 -8.07
N LEU A 494 18.20 16.65 -8.55
CA LEU A 494 17.22 17.40 -9.34
C LEU A 494 16.67 18.62 -8.58
N LEU A 495 16.61 18.55 -7.27
CA LEU A 495 16.20 19.68 -6.42
C LEU A 495 17.18 20.87 -6.43
N GLU A 496 18.35 20.73 -7.03
CA GLU A 496 19.25 21.86 -7.33
C GLU A 496 18.71 22.72 -8.50
N GLN A 497 17.83 22.16 -9.33
CA GLN A 497 17.18 22.83 -10.46
C GLN A 497 15.85 23.45 -10.02
N GLU A 498 15.57 24.66 -10.52
CA GLU A 498 14.39 25.42 -10.09
C GLU A 498 13.08 24.76 -10.47
N GLU A 499 12.99 24.17 -11.67
CA GLU A 499 11.77 23.56 -12.20
C GLU A 499 11.29 22.38 -11.32
N HIS A 500 12.22 21.59 -10.80
CA HIS A 500 11.92 20.49 -9.89
C HIS A 500 11.47 21.00 -8.52
N ARG A 501 12.08 22.05 -8.00
CA ARG A 501 11.62 22.72 -6.78
C ARG A 501 10.24 23.31 -6.92
N TRP A 502 9.89 23.88 -8.08
CA TRP A 502 8.54 24.40 -8.30
C TRP A 502 7.45 23.31 -8.18
N VAL A 503 7.72 22.10 -8.69
CA VAL A 503 6.79 20.97 -8.53
C VAL A 503 6.69 20.57 -7.06
N GLN A 504 7.83 20.44 -6.37
CA GLN A 504 7.87 20.09 -4.95
C GLN A 504 7.10 21.12 -4.09
N GLU A 505 7.35 22.40 -4.27
CA GLU A 505 6.65 23.48 -3.55
C GLU A 505 5.15 23.52 -3.89
N THR A 506 4.78 23.21 -5.14
CA THR A 506 3.37 23.06 -5.53
C THR A 506 2.70 21.93 -4.76
N MET A 507 3.32 20.75 -4.70
CA MET A 507 2.79 19.61 -3.95
C MET A 507 2.69 19.90 -2.46
N LYS A 508 3.70 20.51 -1.89
CA LYS A 508 3.73 20.91 -0.47
C LYS A 508 2.57 21.86 -0.10
N GLU A 509 2.30 22.87 -0.94
CA GLU A 509 1.17 23.77 -0.69
C GLU A 509 -0.18 23.07 -0.89
N LEU A 510 -0.32 22.19 -1.88
CA LEU A 510 -1.53 21.41 -2.12
C LEU A 510 -1.83 20.45 -0.96
N LEU A 511 -0.81 19.75 -0.44
CA LEU A 511 -0.93 18.87 0.73
C LEU A 511 -1.32 19.66 1.99
N LYS A 512 -0.77 20.85 2.17
CA LYS A 512 -1.17 21.76 3.26
C LYS A 512 -2.62 22.19 3.15
N ILE A 513 -3.12 22.50 1.94
CA ILE A 513 -4.54 22.79 1.69
C ILE A 513 -5.39 21.56 1.99
N TYR A 514 -4.98 20.39 1.49
CA TYR A 514 -5.68 19.11 1.73
C TYR A 514 -5.89 18.87 3.23
N ASN A 515 -4.83 18.95 4.03
CA ASN A 515 -4.90 18.73 5.47
C ASN A 515 -5.71 19.81 6.22
N LYS A 516 -5.70 21.04 5.72
CA LYS A 516 -6.36 22.19 6.39
C LYS A 516 -7.86 22.24 6.19
N TYR A 517 -8.36 21.76 5.06
CA TYR A 517 -9.75 21.93 4.67
C TYR A 517 -10.49 20.56 4.68
N PRO A 518 -11.36 20.30 5.70
CA PRO A 518 -12.08 19.03 5.80
C PRO A 518 -12.93 18.68 4.58
N CYS A 519 -13.39 19.66 3.82
CA CYS A 519 -14.12 19.41 2.56
C CYS A 519 -13.28 18.61 1.53
N MET A 520 -11.97 18.52 1.71
CA MET A 520 -11.08 17.79 0.79
C MET A 520 -11.08 16.27 1.03
N TYR A 521 -11.59 15.78 2.19
CA TYR A 521 -11.46 14.38 2.56
C TYR A 521 -12.64 13.77 3.34
N GLN A 522 -13.61 14.59 3.85
CA GLN A 522 -14.68 14.06 4.70
C GLN A 522 -15.79 13.35 3.92
N ASP A 523 -16.11 13.83 2.72
CA ASP A 523 -17.18 13.31 1.88
C ASP A 523 -16.65 13.02 0.47
N ASP A 524 -15.75 12.05 0.37
CA ASP A 524 -15.11 11.70 -0.91
C ASP A 524 -15.96 10.80 -1.80
N ASN A 525 -16.85 10.00 -1.22
CA ASN A 525 -17.62 8.97 -1.91
C ASN A 525 -19.09 9.35 -2.19
N ASN A 526 -19.42 10.64 -2.10
CA ASN A 526 -20.78 11.10 -2.36
C ASN A 526 -20.83 12.54 -2.88
N PHE A 527 -21.95 12.91 -3.54
CA PHE A 527 -22.14 14.24 -4.10
C PHE A 527 -22.41 15.34 -3.06
N ASN A 528 -22.54 15.02 -1.78
CA ASN A 528 -22.62 16.05 -0.75
C ASN A 528 -21.27 16.78 -0.61
N GLY A 529 -20.16 16.08 -0.82
CA GLY A 529 -18.80 16.64 -0.76
C GLY A 529 -18.29 17.26 -2.06
N PHE A 530 -18.99 17.04 -3.19
CA PHE A 530 -18.53 17.47 -4.51
C PHE A 530 -19.67 18.04 -5.36
N GLU A 531 -19.34 19.01 -6.20
CA GLU A 531 -20.27 19.55 -7.19
C GLU A 531 -19.52 20.13 -8.38
N TRP A 532 -19.88 19.70 -9.60
CA TRP A 532 -19.43 20.38 -10.81
C TRP A 532 -20.07 21.78 -10.91
N ILE A 533 -19.25 22.78 -11.19
CA ILE A 533 -19.73 24.07 -11.66
C ILE A 533 -19.85 24.04 -13.19
N ASN A 534 -18.75 23.67 -13.85
CA ASN A 534 -18.75 23.44 -15.28
C ASN A 534 -17.85 22.25 -15.62
N ALA A 535 -18.49 21.13 -16.00
CA ALA A 535 -17.82 19.92 -16.49
C ALA A 535 -17.73 19.88 -18.02
N ASN A 536 -18.25 20.88 -18.74
CA ASN A 536 -18.49 20.84 -20.18
C ASN A 536 -17.83 21.97 -20.96
N ASP A 537 -16.84 22.70 -20.39
CA ASP A 537 -16.06 23.70 -21.13
C ASP A 537 -14.99 23.02 -22.00
N THR A 538 -15.46 22.11 -22.87
CA THR A 538 -14.65 21.20 -23.69
C THR A 538 -13.71 21.93 -24.65
N GLU A 539 -14.20 22.94 -25.34
CA GLU A 539 -13.40 23.72 -26.31
C GLU A 539 -12.20 24.42 -25.66
N LYS A 540 -12.28 24.71 -24.36
CA LYS A 540 -11.18 25.33 -23.62
C LYS A 540 -10.41 24.35 -22.77
N SER A 541 -10.88 23.10 -22.63
CA SER A 541 -10.34 22.10 -21.72
C SER A 541 -10.18 22.65 -20.30
N ILE A 542 -11.24 23.30 -19.79
CA ILE A 542 -11.29 23.87 -18.44
C ILE A 542 -12.34 23.10 -17.62
N TYR A 543 -11.98 22.84 -16.37
CA TYR A 543 -12.87 22.19 -15.39
C TYR A 543 -13.02 23.08 -14.19
N SER A 544 -14.26 23.28 -13.74
CA SER A 544 -14.53 23.97 -12.48
C SER A 544 -15.48 23.18 -11.60
N PHE A 545 -15.14 23.06 -10.32
CA PHE A 545 -15.90 22.28 -9.35
C PHE A 545 -15.72 22.80 -7.93
N ILE A 546 -16.59 22.36 -7.05
CA ILE A 546 -16.57 22.72 -5.64
C ILE A 546 -16.35 21.47 -4.78
N ARG A 547 -15.48 21.60 -3.80
CA ARG A 547 -15.42 20.72 -2.63
C ARG A 547 -16.24 21.34 -1.51
N LYS A 548 -17.23 20.60 -1.05
CA LYS A 548 -18.21 21.09 -0.06
C LYS A 548 -17.94 20.48 1.32
N SER A 549 -17.98 21.31 2.35
CA SER A 549 -17.92 20.82 3.72
C SER A 549 -19.32 20.56 4.27
N ARG A 550 -19.45 19.61 5.17
CA ARG A 550 -20.70 19.26 5.87
C ARG A 550 -21.35 20.44 6.58
N THR A 551 -20.54 21.39 7.03
CA THR A 551 -21.03 22.58 7.72
C THR A 551 -21.44 23.72 6.79
N GLY A 552 -21.21 23.59 5.48
CA GLY A 552 -21.38 24.65 4.49
C GLY A 552 -20.44 25.84 4.67
N ARG A 553 -19.42 25.71 5.51
CA ARG A 553 -18.38 26.69 5.75
C ARG A 553 -17.03 26.15 5.27
N ARG A 554 -16.16 27.03 4.75
CA ARG A 554 -14.84 26.65 4.21
C ARG A 554 -14.92 25.67 3.03
N ASN A 555 -15.83 25.93 2.10
CA ASN A 555 -15.85 25.24 0.81
C ASN A 555 -14.71 25.75 -0.06
N LEU A 556 -14.30 24.95 -1.04
CA LEU A 556 -13.28 25.31 -2.01
C LEU A 556 -13.82 25.22 -3.42
N LEU A 557 -13.61 26.27 -4.21
CA LEU A 557 -13.86 26.30 -5.66
C LEU A 557 -12.53 26.11 -6.37
N PHE A 558 -12.44 25.11 -7.24
CA PHE A 558 -11.32 24.84 -8.13
C PHE A 558 -11.65 25.26 -9.54
N VAL A 559 -10.69 25.91 -10.23
CA VAL A 559 -10.75 26.24 -11.65
C VAL A 559 -9.44 25.81 -12.29
N CYS A 560 -9.48 24.83 -13.22
CA CYS A 560 -8.31 24.18 -13.79
C CYS A 560 -8.28 24.34 -15.30
N ASN A 561 -7.24 24.96 -15.85
CA ASN A 561 -7.00 25.15 -17.28
C ASN A 561 -5.91 24.19 -17.77
N PHE A 562 -6.29 23.24 -18.60
CA PHE A 562 -5.38 22.23 -19.15
C PHE A 562 -4.76 22.62 -20.50
N THR A 563 -4.78 23.90 -20.85
CA THR A 563 -4.22 24.39 -22.14
C THR A 563 -3.13 25.43 -21.93
N PRO A 564 -2.21 25.59 -22.92
CA PRO A 564 -1.18 26.63 -22.88
C PRO A 564 -1.71 28.04 -23.19
N VAL A 565 -3.03 28.23 -23.07
CA VAL A 565 -3.69 29.50 -23.45
C VAL A 565 -4.19 30.20 -22.18
N GLU A 566 -3.62 31.39 -21.91
CA GLU A 566 -4.13 32.29 -20.87
C GLU A 566 -5.56 32.75 -21.24
N ARG A 567 -6.44 32.83 -20.24
CA ARG A 567 -7.83 33.31 -20.38
C ARG A 567 -8.01 34.57 -19.56
N LYS A 568 -7.77 35.73 -20.16
CA LYS A 568 -7.75 37.05 -19.46
C LYS A 568 -9.08 37.39 -18.79
N ASP A 569 -10.21 37.04 -19.43
CA ASP A 569 -11.55 37.37 -18.97
C ASP A 569 -12.38 36.11 -18.66
N TYR A 570 -11.75 35.10 -18.04
CA TYR A 570 -12.48 33.89 -17.70
C TYR A 570 -13.49 34.15 -16.58
N ARG A 571 -14.71 33.70 -16.79
CA ARG A 571 -15.78 33.82 -15.81
C ARG A 571 -16.23 32.44 -15.36
N VAL A 572 -16.46 32.29 -14.05
CA VAL A 572 -16.93 31.05 -13.46
C VAL A 572 -18.16 31.33 -12.58
N GLY A 573 -19.19 30.50 -12.74
CA GLY A 573 -20.39 30.56 -11.91
C GLY A 573 -20.08 30.18 -10.46
N VAL A 574 -20.74 30.85 -9.52
CA VAL A 574 -20.57 30.58 -8.09
C VAL A 574 -21.91 30.46 -7.37
N PRO A 575 -22.04 29.60 -6.34
CA PRO A 575 -23.31 29.28 -5.71
C PRO A 575 -23.89 30.40 -4.84
N LEU A 576 -23.07 31.30 -4.33
CA LEU A 576 -23.46 32.26 -3.32
C LEU A 576 -22.93 33.68 -3.63
N LYS A 577 -23.71 34.72 -3.25
CA LYS A 577 -23.28 36.11 -3.26
C LYS A 577 -22.33 36.37 -2.07
N ARG A 578 -21.07 35.98 -2.23
CA ARG A 578 -20.03 36.08 -1.19
C ARG A 578 -18.71 36.62 -1.74
N GLN A 579 -17.75 36.76 -0.84
CA GLN A 579 -16.35 36.95 -1.20
C GLN A 579 -15.69 35.57 -1.36
N TYR A 580 -14.88 35.43 -2.41
CA TYR A 580 -14.10 34.23 -2.76
C TYR A 580 -12.64 34.57 -2.58
N LYS A 581 -12.01 33.99 -1.57
CA LYS A 581 -10.61 34.26 -1.24
C LYS A 581 -9.71 33.31 -2.02
N LEU A 582 -8.86 33.86 -2.89
CA LEU A 582 -7.82 33.09 -3.56
C LEU A 582 -6.81 32.57 -2.54
N ILE A 583 -6.72 31.25 -2.40
CA ILE A 583 -5.82 30.57 -1.45
C ILE A 583 -4.70 29.80 -2.13
N PHE A 584 -4.85 29.52 -3.43
CA PHE A 584 -3.83 28.90 -4.27
C PHE A 584 -3.95 29.42 -5.70
N ASN A 585 -2.81 29.72 -6.29
CA ASN A 585 -2.66 30.09 -7.69
C ASN A 585 -1.36 29.49 -8.21
N SER A 586 -1.46 28.55 -9.16
CA SER A 586 -0.27 27.89 -9.70
C SER A 586 0.67 28.83 -10.49
N ASP A 587 0.22 30.05 -10.81
CA ASP A 587 1.02 31.09 -11.47
C ASP A 587 1.78 32.01 -10.48
N ASP A 588 1.79 31.69 -9.20
CA ASP A 588 2.64 32.34 -8.21
C ASP A 588 4.12 32.08 -8.52
N ALA A 589 4.98 33.10 -8.31
CA ALA A 589 6.41 33.01 -8.60
C ALA A 589 7.12 31.85 -7.87
N ARG A 590 6.69 31.51 -6.65
CA ARG A 590 7.24 30.39 -5.88
C ARG A 590 7.02 29.02 -6.52
N PHE A 591 6.06 28.92 -7.44
CA PHE A 591 5.77 27.71 -8.23
C PHE A 591 6.29 27.84 -9.69
N GLY A 592 7.16 28.84 -9.95
CA GLY A 592 7.69 29.13 -11.26
C GLY A 592 6.69 29.77 -12.20
N GLY A 593 5.58 30.32 -11.69
CA GLY A 593 4.63 31.08 -12.48
C GLY A 593 5.16 32.46 -12.86
N THR A 594 4.32 33.26 -13.53
CA THR A 594 4.67 34.64 -13.95
C THR A 594 4.82 35.58 -12.78
N GLY A 595 4.31 35.20 -11.59
CA GLY A 595 4.30 36.07 -10.40
C GLY A 595 3.40 37.29 -10.54
N LYS A 596 2.51 37.31 -11.53
CA LYS A 596 1.60 38.43 -11.74
C LYS A 596 0.72 38.66 -10.52
N GLU A 597 0.71 39.87 -10.02
CA GLU A 597 -0.15 40.24 -8.91
C GLU A 597 -1.63 40.08 -9.29
N ARG A 598 -2.39 39.46 -8.41
CA ARG A 598 -3.84 39.23 -8.55
C ARG A 598 -4.53 39.62 -7.23
N PRO A 599 -5.81 40.06 -7.32
CA PRO A 599 -6.60 40.26 -6.11
C PRO A 599 -6.66 39.00 -5.23
N LEU A 600 -6.47 39.17 -3.93
CA LEU A 600 -6.64 38.05 -3.00
C LEU A 600 -8.11 37.70 -2.74
N VAL A 601 -9.03 38.64 -3.04
CA VAL A 601 -10.47 38.48 -2.79
C VAL A 601 -11.27 38.92 -4.02
N TYR A 602 -12.12 38.01 -4.49
CA TYR A 602 -13.05 38.23 -5.58
C TYR A 602 -14.46 38.33 -5.03
N LYS A 603 -15.18 39.38 -5.40
CA LYS A 603 -16.59 39.56 -5.01
C LYS A 603 -17.50 38.99 -6.07
N ALA A 604 -18.46 38.15 -5.66
CA ALA A 604 -19.47 37.64 -6.57
C ALA A 604 -20.37 38.76 -7.11
N GLU A 605 -20.50 38.82 -8.40
CA GLU A 605 -21.40 39.71 -9.13
C GLU A 605 -22.71 39.02 -9.42
N LYS A 606 -23.82 39.78 -9.41
CA LYS A 606 -25.12 39.26 -9.88
C LYS A 606 -25.11 39.24 -11.42
N ARG A 607 -24.44 38.22 -11.93
CA ARG A 607 -24.34 37.95 -13.36
C ARG A 607 -24.41 36.44 -13.55
N GLU A 608 -25.44 35.99 -14.23
CA GLU A 608 -25.66 34.57 -14.50
C GLU A 608 -24.53 33.99 -15.35
N TRP A 609 -23.97 32.83 -14.91
CA TRP A 609 -22.93 32.10 -15.58
C TRP A 609 -22.89 30.65 -15.09
N ASP A 610 -22.62 29.70 -15.98
CA ASP A 610 -22.57 28.26 -15.66
C ASP A 610 -23.84 27.76 -14.92
N GLY A 611 -25.02 28.32 -15.26
CA GLY A 611 -26.29 28.00 -14.61
C GLY A 611 -26.40 28.50 -13.15
N ARG A 612 -25.55 29.47 -12.75
CA ARG A 612 -25.59 30.09 -11.42
C ARG A 612 -25.98 31.57 -11.54
N GLU A 613 -26.75 32.07 -10.56
CA GLU A 613 -27.17 33.48 -10.50
C GLU A 613 -25.99 34.45 -10.32
N TYR A 614 -24.92 33.97 -9.67
CA TYR A 614 -23.72 34.74 -9.37
C TYR A 614 -22.49 34.18 -10.06
N SER A 615 -21.52 35.02 -10.33
CA SER A 615 -20.25 34.64 -10.92
C SER A 615 -19.10 35.55 -10.46
N ILE A 616 -17.86 35.05 -10.63
CA ILE A 616 -16.63 35.85 -10.47
C ILE A 616 -15.85 35.86 -11.79
N GLY A 617 -15.22 36.98 -12.12
CA GLY A 617 -14.23 37.07 -13.20
C GLY A 617 -12.84 36.81 -12.64
N TYR A 618 -12.05 36.02 -13.35
CA TYR A 618 -10.69 35.68 -12.99
C TYR A 618 -9.80 35.58 -14.22
N GLU A 619 -8.60 36.12 -14.14
CA GLU A 619 -7.58 35.94 -15.17
C GLU A 619 -6.89 34.59 -14.96
N LEU A 620 -7.31 33.57 -15.75
CA LEU A 620 -6.89 32.20 -15.61
C LEU A 620 -5.61 31.93 -16.43
N PRO A 621 -4.48 31.59 -15.80
CA PRO A 621 -3.22 31.37 -16.50
C PRO A 621 -3.24 30.19 -17.45
N ALA A 622 -2.29 30.15 -18.38
CA ALA A 622 -1.94 28.95 -19.13
C ALA A 622 -1.53 27.83 -18.19
N TYR A 623 -2.00 26.61 -18.41
CA TYR A 623 -1.81 25.48 -17.48
C TYR A 623 -2.05 25.86 -16.01
N GLY A 624 -3.05 26.69 -15.78
CA GLY A 624 -3.26 27.36 -14.52
C GLY A 624 -4.34 26.71 -13.65
N VAL A 625 -4.10 26.67 -12.35
CA VAL A 625 -5.11 26.29 -11.36
C VAL A 625 -5.26 27.41 -10.33
N ALA A 626 -6.51 27.77 -10.07
CA ALA A 626 -6.88 28.66 -8.99
C ALA A 626 -7.81 27.94 -8.00
N VAL A 627 -7.57 28.12 -6.70
CA VAL A 627 -8.44 27.59 -5.65
C VAL A 627 -8.93 28.75 -4.77
N PHE A 628 -10.24 28.86 -4.64
CA PHE A 628 -10.88 29.90 -3.84
C PHE A 628 -11.62 29.30 -2.64
N ALA A 629 -11.40 29.85 -1.46
CA ALA A 629 -12.15 29.51 -0.25
C ALA A 629 -13.32 30.51 -0.05
N TYR A 630 -14.50 29.99 0.39
CA TYR A 630 -15.70 30.81 0.64
C TYR A 630 -16.62 30.25 1.72
#